data_31e20e50fdf202ce46c0659b0bdc82bf
#
_entry.id   31e20e50fdf202ce46c0659b0bdc82bf
#
_cell.length_a   1.000
_cell.length_b   1.000
_cell.length_c   1.000
_cell.angle_alpha   90.00
_cell.angle_beta   90.00
_cell.angle_gamma   90.00
#
_symmetry.space_group_name_H-M   'P 1'
#
loop_
_entity.id
_entity.type
_entity.pdbx_description
1 polymer ?
#
loop_
_entity_poly.entity_id
_entity_poly.type
_entity_poly.pdbx_seq_one_letter_code
_entity_poly.pdbx_strand_id
1 'polypeptide(L)'
;GGAARRLAKEFGAHVEAINISSVENARHRQLNLSAGLQDHIQVHDSSFEDVPLPSGCADVVWSQDAILHSGNRQQVLQEAARLLKPGGVMVLTDPMAADGVEAASLTAILDRIHLPDMGSPDRYRVWASQAGLVREVWQDETAMLIRHYSRVREELLRREQELKTKISPEYLQRM
;
A
#
# COMPACT_ATOMS: atom_id res chain seq x y z
N GLY A 1 3.47 -4.86 7.23
CA GLY A 1 4.80 -5.09 7.79
C GLY A 1 5.61 -6.23 7.17
N GLY A 2 5.02 -7.07 6.29
CA GLY A 2 5.73 -8.19 5.66
C GLY A 2 6.87 -7.73 4.73
N ALA A 3 6.59 -6.76 3.86
CA ALA A 3 7.58 -6.19 2.95
C ALA A 3 8.75 -5.55 3.72
N ALA A 4 8.46 -4.77 4.78
CA ALA A 4 9.49 -4.16 5.62
C ALA A 4 10.46 -5.19 6.20
N ARG A 5 9.94 -6.30 6.77
CA ARG A 5 10.79 -7.38 7.30
C ARG A 5 11.60 -8.09 6.21
N ARG A 6 11.03 -8.24 5.03
CA ARG A 6 11.75 -8.82 3.89
C ARG A 6 12.90 -7.92 3.44
N LEU A 7 12.65 -6.62 3.28
CA LEU A 7 13.66 -5.63 2.90
C LEU A 7 14.81 -5.58 3.93
N ALA A 8 14.48 -5.52 5.22
CA ALA A 8 15.48 -5.52 6.28
C ALA A 8 16.30 -6.82 6.29
N LYS A 9 15.64 -7.99 6.17
CA LYS A 9 16.32 -9.30 6.26
C LYS A 9 17.18 -9.64 5.04
N GLU A 10 16.65 -9.36 3.83
CA GLU A 10 17.32 -9.79 2.59
C GLU A 10 18.33 -8.75 2.09
N PHE A 11 18.10 -7.47 2.38
CA PHE A 11 18.93 -6.38 1.85
C PHE A 11 19.62 -5.55 2.93
N GLY A 12 19.44 -5.88 4.22
CA GLY A 12 20.00 -5.09 5.31
C GLY A 12 19.43 -3.66 5.40
N ALA A 13 18.27 -3.41 4.83
CA ALA A 13 17.68 -2.08 4.79
C ALA A 13 17.25 -1.61 6.18
N HIS A 14 17.47 -0.32 6.47
CA HIS A 14 16.80 0.36 7.55
C HIS A 14 15.46 0.90 7.04
N VAL A 15 14.36 0.54 7.72
CA VAL A 15 13.01 0.80 7.23
C VAL A 15 12.25 1.68 8.23
N GLU A 16 11.79 2.82 7.74
CA GLU A 16 10.81 3.68 8.41
C GLU A 16 9.42 3.29 7.91
N ALA A 17 8.65 2.59 8.71
CA ALA A 17 7.33 2.08 8.32
C ALA A 17 6.22 3.00 8.82
N ILE A 18 5.43 3.55 7.92
CA ILE A 18 4.36 4.52 8.21
C ILE A 18 3.00 3.84 8.08
N ASN A 19 2.16 3.94 9.11
CA ASN A 19 0.77 3.48 9.06
C ASN A 19 -0.06 4.18 10.14
N ILE A 20 -1.31 4.50 9.85
CA ILE A 20 -2.24 5.16 10.79
C ILE A 20 -2.90 4.18 11.78
N SER A 21 -2.91 2.89 11.51
CA SER A 21 -3.56 1.88 12.34
C SER A 21 -2.67 1.48 13.51
N SER A 22 -2.98 1.98 14.71
CA SER A 22 -2.25 1.63 15.94
C SER A 22 -2.28 0.12 16.24
N VAL A 23 -3.38 -0.56 15.92
CA VAL A 23 -3.53 -2.02 16.10
C VAL A 23 -2.57 -2.79 15.19
N GLU A 24 -2.52 -2.41 13.91
CA GLU A 24 -1.59 -3.03 12.95
C GLU A 24 -0.15 -2.70 13.29
N ASN A 25 0.13 -1.48 13.74
CA ASN A 25 1.46 -1.05 14.15
C ASN A 25 1.95 -1.80 15.40
N ALA A 26 1.09 -2.02 16.39
CA ALA A 26 1.41 -2.86 17.55
C ALA A 26 1.78 -4.28 17.11
N ARG A 27 0.99 -4.86 16.21
CA ARG A 27 1.28 -6.18 15.62
C ARG A 27 2.58 -6.18 14.82
N HIS A 28 2.83 -5.12 14.05
CA HIS A 28 4.05 -4.96 13.27
C HIS A 28 5.29 -4.95 14.19
N ARG A 29 5.28 -4.13 15.26
CA ARG A 29 6.37 -4.06 16.26
C ARG A 29 6.61 -5.42 16.91
N GLN A 30 5.54 -6.13 17.31
CA GLN A 30 5.65 -7.47 17.90
C GLN A 30 6.34 -8.47 16.94
N LEU A 31 5.94 -8.46 15.66
CA LEU A 31 6.51 -9.35 14.66
C LEU A 31 7.97 -8.99 14.31
N ASN A 32 8.33 -7.71 14.35
CA ASN A 32 9.71 -7.26 14.17
C ASN A 32 10.59 -7.76 15.31
N LEU A 33 10.14 -7.62 16.56
CA LEU A 33 10.84 -8.12 17.73
C LEU A 33 11.03 -9.64 17.66
N SER A 34 9.97 -10.39 17.32
CA SER A 34 10.03 -11.85 17.18
C SER A 34 10.98 -12.31 16.07
N ALA A 35 11.25 -11.45 15.09
CA ALA A 35 12.17 -11.72 13.98
C ALA A 35 13.60 -11.18 14.22
N GLY A 36 13.86 -10.51 15.35
CA GLY A 36 15.14 -9.87 15.65
C GLY A 36 15.46 -8.66 14.74
N LEU A 37 14.41 -7.97 14.25
CA LEU A 37 14.54 -6.86 13.28
C LEU A 37 14.12 -5.50 13.87
N GLN A 38 13.96 -5.40 15.19
CA GLN A 38 13.52 -4.16 15.86
C GLN A 38 14.52 -3.01 15.68
N ASP A 39 15.80 -3.30 15.48
CA ASP A 39 16.84 -2.29 15.27
C ASP A 39 16.96 -1.85 13.79
N HIS A 40 16.31 -2.60 12.89
CA HIS A 40 16.25 -2.29 11.46
C HIS A 40 14.95 -1.66 11.01
N ILE A 41 13.87 -1.79 11.80
CA ILE A 41 12.53 -1.35 11.38
C ILE A 41 11.92 -0.49 12.48
N GLN A 42 11.83 0.80 12.23
CA GLN A 42 11.07 1.73 13.05
C GLN A 42 9.64 1.86 12.52
N VAL A 43 8.64 1.85 13.43
CA VAL A 43 7.23 1.93 13.05
C VAL A 43 6.63 3.22 13.60
N HIS A 44 6.09 4.04 12.71
CA HIS A 44 5.46 5.32 13.02
C HIS A 44 3.94 5.22 12.95
N ASP A 45 3.26 5.70 13.99
CA ASP A 45 1.80 5.86 14.02
C ASP A 45 1.46 7.21 13.38
N SER A 46 1.43 7.27 12.05
CA SER A 46 1.26 8.51 11.30
C SER A 46 0.61 8.26 9.94
N SER A 47 0.05 9.32 9.36
CA SER A 47 -0.42 9.33 7.98
C SER A 47 0.73 9.39 6.99
N PHE A 48 0.61 8.75 5.86
CA PHE A 48 1.51 8.91 4.72
C PHE A 48 1.28 10.23 3.95
N GLU A 49 0.26 11.01 4.33
CA GLU A 49 0.01 12.36 3.82
C GLU A 49 0.80 13.42 4.60
N ASP A 50 1.31 13.07 5.81
CA ASP A 50 2.12 13.93 6.67
C ASP A 50 3.06 13.05 7.51
N VAL A 51 4.23 12.79 6.96
CA VAL A 51 5.20 11.84 7.54
C VAL A 51 6.15 12.57 8.48
N PRO A 52 6.30 12.14 9.75
CA PRO A 52 7.12 12.81 10.77
C PRO A 52 8.62 12.51 10.60
N LEU A 53 9.12 12.63 9.40
CA LEU A 53 10.52 12.44 9.05
C LEU A 53 11.06 13.66 8.30
N PRO A 54 12.37 13.95 8.40
CA PRO A 54 12.96 15.07 7.69
C PRO A 54 12.96 14.86 6.17
N SER A 55 12.98 15.97 5.42
CA SER A 55 13.12 15.94 3.96
C SER A 55 14.46 15.33 3.57
N GLY A 56 14.50 14.63 2.45
CA GLY A 56 15.72 14.06 1.89
C GLY A 56 16.37 12.99 2.76
N CYS A 57 15.59 12.21 3.52
CA CYS A 57 16.10 11.17 4.41
C CYS A 57 16.09 9.75 3.78
N ALA A 58 15.30 9.52 2.73
CA ALA A 58 15.08 8.20 2.17
C ALA A 58 15.79 7.99 0.82
N ASP A 59 16.43 6.86 0.66
CA ASP A 59 16.96 6.40 -0.64
C ASP A 59 15.84 5.81 -1.52
N VAL A 60 14.87 5.15 -0.87
CA VAL A 60 13.72 4.52 -1.52
C VAL A 60 12.45 4.81 -0.73
N VAL A 61 11.40 5.23 -1.41
CA VAL A 61 10.03 5.20 -0.88
C VAL A 61 9.29 4.04 -1.52
N TRP A 62 8.77 3.12 -0.70
CA TRP A 62 8.08 1.92 -1.12
C TRP A 62 6.62 1.94 -0.70
N SER A 63 5.70 1.83 -1.64
CA SER A 63 4.26 1.69 -1.37
C SER A 63 3.68 0.51 -2.14
N GLN A 64 2.94 -0.36 -1.45
CA GLN A 64 2.32 -1.51 -2.05
C GLN A 64 0.83 -1.55 -1.70
N ASP A 65 0.00 -1.27 -2.71
CA ASP A 65 -1.47 -1.33 -2.64
C ASP A 65 -2.04 -0.54 -1.43
N ALA A 66 -1.48 0.66 -1.17
CA ALA A 66 -1.79 1.45 0.01
C ALA A 66 -2.28 2.87 -0.33
N ILE A 67 -1.75 3.50 -1.37
CA ILE A 67 -2.05 4.90 -1.70
C ILE A 67 -3.52 5.06 -2.11
N LEU A 68 -4.17 4.02 -2.68
CA LEU A 68 -5.59 4.05 -3.01
C LEU A 68 -6.48 4.42 -1.81
N HIS A 69 -6.05 4.12 -0.58
CA HIS A 69 -6.79 4.44 0.65
C HIS A 69 -6.63 5.88 1.12
N SER A 70 -5.78 6.68 0.48
CA SER A 70 -5.64 8.11 0.80
C SER A 70 -6.85 8.91 0.34
N GLY A 71 -7.27 9.85 1.17
CA GLY A 71 -8.20 10.91 0.79
C GLY A 71 -7.55 11.97 -0.11
N ASN A 72 -6.21 12.07 -0.09
CA ASN A 72 -5.43 13.03 -0.88
C ASN A 72 -4.17 12.39 -1.46
N ARG A 73 -4.34 11.56 -2.49
CA ARG A 73 -3.24 10.81 -3.14
C ARG A 73 -2.15 11.72 -3.73
N GLN A 74 -2.53 12.92 -4.16
CA GLN A 74 -1.56 13.92 -4.61
C GLN A 74 -0.60 14.32 -3.50
N GLN A 75 -1.12 14.57 -2.29
CA GLN A 75 -0.31 14.89 -1.11
C GLN A 75 0.63 13.75 -0.75
N VAL A 76 0.20 12.49 -0.87
CA VAL A 76 1.08 11.33 -0.62
C VAL A 76 2.28 11.32 -1.57
N LEU A 77 2.08 11.64 -2.85
CA LEU A 77 3.18 11.70 -3.81
C LEU A 77 4.11 12.90 -3.54
N GLN A 78 3.57 14.01 -3.07
CA GLN A 78 4.37 15.18 -2.65
C GLN A 78 5.22 14.84 -1.40
N GLU A 79 4.63 14.15 -0.41
CA GLU A 79 5.36 13.67 0.77
C GLU A 79 6.44 12.64 0.38
N ALA A 80 6.13 11.71 -0.50
CA ALA A 80 7.12 10.77 -1.02
C ALA A 80 8.30 11.48 -1.67
N ALA A 81 8.03 12.48 -2.52
CA ALA A 81 9.06 13.30 -3.14
C ALA A 81 9.87 14.11 -2.13
N ARG A 82 9.22 14.67 -1.10
CA ARG A 82 9.89 15.41 -0.01
C ARG A 82 10.88 14.51 0.74
N LEU A 83 10.48 13.27 1.01
CA LEU A 83 11.30 12.31 1.77
C LEU A 83 12.50 11.80 0.98
N LEU A 84 12.40 11.72 -0.35
CA LEU A 84 13.46 11.19 -1.17
C LEU A 84 14.69 12.11 -1.18
N LYS A 85 15.86 11.49 -1.08
CA LYS A 85 17.14 12.15 -1.39
C LYS A 85 17.21 12.49 -2.87
N PRO A 86 18.08 13.43 -3.29
CA PRO A 86 18.40 13.59 -4.70
C PRO A 86 18.87 12.27 -5.31
N GLY A 87 18.23 11.85 -6.41
CA GLY A 87 18.47 10.55 -7.04
C GLY A 87 17.81 9.35 -6.36
N GLY A 88 17.03 9.56 -5.29
CA GLY A 88 16.23 8.52 -4.64
C GLY A 88 15.06 8.09 -5.53
N VAL A 89 14.53 6.89 -5.29
CA VAL A 89 13.53 6.25 -6.14
C VAL A 89 12.24 5.96 -5.37
N MET A 90 11.09 6.30 -5.96
CA MET A 90 9.79 5.83 -5.50
C MET A 90 9.37 4.59 -6.29
N VAL A 91 9.00 3.54 -5.58
CA VAL A 91 8.39 2.33 -6.15
C VAL A 91 7.01 2.15 -5.56
N LEU A 92 6.00 2.03 -6.41
CA LEU A 92 4.64 1.79 -5.94
C LEU A 92 3.90 0.77 -6.82
N THR A 93 3.01 0.01 -6.18
CA THR A 93 1.90 -0.68 -6.83
C THR A 93 0.60 -0.18 -6.24
N ASP A 94 -0.44 -0.04 -7.08
CA ASP A 94 -1.76 0.35 -6.58
C ASP A 94 -2.84 -0.10 -7.57
N PRO A 95 -3.95 -0.68 -7.10
CA PRO A 95 -5.14 -0.86 -7.94
C PRO A 95 -5.68 0.49 -8.38
N MET A 96 -5.91 0.62 -9.68
CA MET A 96 -6.38 1.87 -10.29
C MET A 96 -7.62 1.64 -11.12
N ALA A 97 -8.50 2.64 -11.21
CA ALA A 97 -9.54 2.67 -12.22
C ALA A 97 -8.91 2.92 -13.60
N ALA A 98 -9.49 2.34 -14.65
CA ALA A 98 -9.06 2.69 -16.01
C ALA A 98 -9.28 4.17 -16.30
N ASP A 99 -8.40 4.77 -17.11
CA ASP A 99 -8.60 6.15 -17.53
C ASP A 99 -9.92 6.31 -18.30
N GLY A 100 -10.67 7.37 -17.99
CA GLY A 100 -11.96 7.66 -18.62
C GLY A 100 -13.13 6.80 -18.19
N VAL A 101 -12.96 5.89 -17.22
CA VAL A 101 -14.08 5.09 -16.70
C VAL A 101 -15.09 5.98 -15.97
N GLU A 102 -16.38 5.72 -16.20
CA GLU A 102 -17.46 6.44 -15.49
C GLU A 102 -17.50 6.01 -14.01
N ALA A 103 -17.58 7.00 -13.10
CA ALA A 103 -17.62 6.77 -11.65
C ALA A 103 -18.77 5.82 -11.25
N ALA A 104 -19.92 5.89 -11.92
CA ALA A 104 -21.07 5.03 -11.67
C ALA A 104 -20.78 3.54 -11.85
N SER A 105 -19.88 3.18 -12.78
CA SER A 105 -19.50 1.77 -13.01
C SER A 105 -18.59 1.22 -11.91
N LEU A 106 -18.00 2.06 -11.09
CA LEU A 106 -17.12 1.68 -9.98
C LEU A 106 -17.84 1.54 -8.64
N THR A 107 -19.13 1.94 -8.55
CA THR A 107 -19.87 2.04 -7.27
C THR A 107 -19.78 0.75 -6.45
N ALA A 108 -20.04 -0.42 -7.06
CA ALA A 108 -20.02 -1.69 -6.35
C ALA A 108 -18.62 -2.04 -5.76
N ILE A 109 -17.55 -1.65 -6.44
CA ILE A 109 -16.17 -1.85 -5.97
C ILE A 109 -15.86 -0.84 -4.85
N LEU A 110 -16.17 0.43 -5.06
CA LEU A 110 -15.91 1.51 -4.10
C LEU A 110 -16.65 1.28 -2.79
N ASP A 111 -17.91 0.87 -2.84
CA ASP A 111 -18.70 0.51 -1.65
C ASP A 111 -18.08 -0.66 -0.89
N ARG A 112 -17.59 -1.67 -1.61
CA ARG A 112 -16.95 -2.83 -0.99
C ARG A 112 -15.66 -2.49 -0.26
N ILE A 113 -14.84 -1.60 -0.83
CA ILE A 113 -13.53 -1.22 -0.25
C ILE A 113 -13.61 0.07 0.58
N HIS A 114 -14.81 0.63 0.73
CA HIS A 114 -15.10 1.84 1.49
C HIS A 114 -14.27 3.05 1.04
N LEU A 115 -14.13 3.24 -0.26
CA LEU A 115 -13.45 4.39 -0.86
C LEU A 115 -14.45 5.30 -1.58
N PRO A 116 -14.24 6.62 -1.51
CA PRO A 116 -15.09 7.57 -2.23
C PRO A 116 -14.80 7.61 -3.73
N ASP A 117 -13.57 7.31 -4.13
CA ASP A 117 -13.10 7.27 -5.51
C ASP A 117 -11.84 6.40 -5.66
N MET A 118 -11.39 6.22 -6.91
CA MET A 118 -10.09 5.62 -7.24
C MET A 118 -9.27 6.57 -8.12
N GLY A 119 -7.95 6.52 -7.95
CA GLY A 119 -7.02 7.11 -8.91
C GLY A 119 -7.00 6.33 -10.21
N SER A 120 -6.56 6.98 -11.29
CA SER A 120 -6.30 6.34 -12.58
C SER A 120 -4.85 6.53 -13.01
N PRO A 121 -4.33 5.74 -13.97
CA PRO A 121 -2.96 5.90 -14.46
C PRO A 121 -2.60 7.32 -14.84
N ASP A 122 -3.47 8.03 -15.56
CA ASP A 122 -3.21 9.42 -15.96
C ASP A 122 -3.20 10.39 -14.76
N ARG A 123 -4.10 10.19 -13.78
CA ARG A 123 -4.07 10.99 -12.54
C ARG A 123 -2.78 10.79 -11.76
N TYR A 124 -2.33 9.54 -11.59
CA TYR A 124 -1.05 9.25 -10.91
C TYR A 124 0.15 9.86 -11.64
N ARG A 125 0.17 9.82 -12.98
CA ARG A 125 1.22 10.46 -13.79
C ARG A 125 1.26 11.97 -13.57
N VAL A 126 0.10 12.63 -13.58
CA VAL A 126 -0.02 14.07 -13.34
C VAL A 126 0.48 14.42 -11.93
N TRP A 127 0.00 13.72 -10.89
CA TRP A 127 0.40 13.98 -9.51
C TRP A 127 1.89 13.73 -9.27
N ALA A 128 2.45 12.67 -9.83
CA ALA A 128 3.89 12.38 -9.76
C ALA A 128 4.72 13.49 -10.41
N SER A 129 4.33 13.93 -11.60
CA SER A 129 4.98 15.05 -12.29
C SER A 129 4.91 16.36 -11.51
N GLN A 130 3.76 16.67 -10.90
CA GLN A 130 3.58 17.86 -10.05
C GLN A 130 4.41 17.80 -8.77
N ALA A 131 4.69 16.60 -8.25
CA ALA A 131 5.60 16.38 -7.13
C ALA A 131 7.09 16.41 -7.53
N GLY A 132 7.41 16.60 -8.82
CA GLY A 132 8.78 16.59 -9.32
C GLY A 132 9.38 15.20 -9.54
N LEU A 133 8.57 14.14 -9.46
CA LEU A 133 9.00 12.78 -9.75
C LEU A 133 9.04 12.53 -11.25
N VAL A 134 10.16 11.96 -11.71
CA VAL A 134 10.34 11.58 -13.12
C VAL A 134 10.06 10.10 -13.27
N ARG A 135 9.17 9.76 -14.22
CA ARG A 135 8.83 8.37 -14.48
C ARG A 135 9.97 7.64 -15.20
N GLU A 136 10.49 6.61 -14.58
CA GLU A 136 11.48 5.71 -15.19
C GLU A 136 10.80 4.50 -15.83
N VAL A 137 9.89 3.84 -15.07
CA VAL A 137 9.18 2.64 -15.51
C VAL A 137 7.69 2.78 -15.21
N TRP A 138 6.86 2.29 -16.11
CA TRP A 138 5.43 2.08 -15.89
C TRP A 138 5.04 0.71 -16.45
N GLN A 139 4.44 -0.12 -15.61
CA GLN A 139 4.05 -1.47 -15.98
C GLN A 139 2.58 -1.70 -15.60
N ASP A 140 1.79 -2.20 -16.55
CA ASP A 140 0.42 -2.63 -16.30
C ASP A 140 0.43 -4.09 -15.83
N GLU A 141 0.06 -4.29 -14.58
CA GLU A 141 -0.01 -5.60 -13.92
C GLU A 141 -1.45 -6.06 -13.66
N THR A 142 -2.42 -5.56 -14.43
CA THR A 142 -3.85 -5.91 -14.28
C THR A 142 -4.08 -7.43 -14.28
N ALA A 143 -3.33 -8.17 -15.09
CA ALA A 143 -3.40 -9.65 -15.11
C ALA A 143 -3.02 -10.27 -13.75
N MET A 144 -2.08 -9.65 -13.01
CA MET A 144 -1.69 -10.10 -11.68
C MET A 144 -2.78 -9.86 -10.64
N LEU A 145 -3.51 -8.75 -10.76
CA LEU A 145 -4.66 -8.45 -9.89
C LEU A 145 -5.76 -9.51 -10.06
N ILE A 146 -6.12 -9.84 -11.29
CA ILE A 146 -7.09 -10.90 -11.61
C ILE A 146 -6.63 -12.25 -11.03
N ARG A 147 -5.36 -12.61 -11.24
CA ARG A 147 -4.77 -13.84 -10.70
C ARG A 147 -4.77 -13.86 -9.18
N HIS A 148 -4.48 -12.73 -8.53
CA HIS A 148 -4.51 -12.61 -7.07
C HIS A 148 -5.91 -12.92 -6.52
N TYR A 149 -6.94 -12.25 -6.99
CA TYR A 149 -8.30 -12.47 -6.51
C TYR A 149 -8.84 -13.85 -6.84
N SER A 150 -8.48 -14.43 -7.99
CA SER A 150 -8.81 -15.83 -8.31
C SER A 150 -8.21 -16.79 -7.26
N ARG A 151 -6.95 -16.62 -6.90
CA ARG A 151 -6.29 -17.44 -5.87
C ARG A 151 -6.87 -17.21 -4.48
N VAL A 152 -7.20 -15.98 -4.12
CA VAL A 152 -7.88 -15.68 -2.84
C VAL A 152 -9.20 -16.42 -2.77
N ARG A 153 -10.01 -16.40 -3.85
CA ARG A 153 -11.28 -17.13 -3.93
C ARG A 153 -11.09 -18.64 -3.81
N GLU A 154 -10.13 -19.22 -4.53
CA GLU A 154 -9.81 -20.65 -4.44
C GLU A 154 -9.40 -21.05 -3.01
N GLU A 155 -8.54 -20.27 -2.37
CA GLU A 155 -8.08 -20.54 -1.01
C GLU A 155 -9.21 -20.38 0.03
N LEU A 156 -10.09 -19.41 -0.15
CA LEU A 156 -11.28 -19.25 0.69
C LEU A 156 -12.20 -20.48 0.61
N LEU A 157 -12.49 -20.94 -0.60
CA LEU A 157 -13.33 -22.13 -0.81
C LEU A 157 -12.67 -23.39 -0.21
N ARG A 158 -11.36 -23.54 -0.39
CA ARG A 158 -10.59 -24.66 0.16
C ARG A 158 -10.61 -24.68 1.68
N ARG A 159 -10.59 -23.51 2.34
CA ARG A 159 -10.52 -23.37 3.79
C ARG A 159 -11.84 -22.97 4.44
N GLU A 160 -12.94 -23.03 3.73
CA GLU A 160 -14.24 -22.52 4.19
C GLU A 160 -14.64 -23.08 5.56
N GLN A 161 -14.49 -24.39 5.77
CA GLN A 161 -14.85 -25.04 7.02
C GLN A 161 -13.97 -24.56 8.20
N GLU A 162 -12.68 -24.40 7.99
CA GLU A 162 -11.77 -23.83 9.01
C GLU A 162 -12.12 -22.38 9.30
N LEU A 163 -12.40 -21.58 8.27
CA LEU A 163 -12.68 -20.15 8.40
C LEU A 163 -14.00 -19.88 9.12
N LYS A 164 -15.04 -20.69 8.90
CA LYS A 164 -16.32 -20.58 9.62
C LYS A 164 -16.19 -20.65 11.13
N THR A 165 -15.12 -21.25 11.65
CA THR A 165 -14.87 -21.32 13.10
C THR A 165 -14.13 -20.10 13.64
N LYS A 166 -13.56 -19.25 12.78
CA LYS A 166 -12.67 -18.13 13.15
C LYS A 166 -13.20 -16.76 12.73
N ILE A 167 -14.09 -16.72 11.75
CA ILE A 167 -14.55 -15.50 11.08
C ILE A 167 -16.08 -15.54 11.02
N SER A 168 -16.72 -14.37 11.19
CA SER A 168 -18.18 -14.29 11.13
C SER A 168 -18.71 -14.65 9.73
N PRO A 169 -19.91 -15.25 9.64
CA PRO A 169 -20.54 -15.58 8.35
C PRO A 169 -20.70 -14.36 7.44
N GLU A 170 -21.04 -13.20 8.01
CA GLU A 170 -21.23 -11.95 7.27
C GLU A 170 -19.93 -11.49 6.64
N TYR A 171 -18.80 -11.66 7.34
CA TYR A 171 -17.48 -11.29 6.81
C TYR A 171 -17.07 -12.26 5.68
N LEU A 172 -17.32 -13.56 5.84
CA LEU A 172 -17.04 -14.55 4.79
C LEU A 172 -17.84 -14.31 3.51
N GLN A 173 -19.09 -13.84 3.63
CA GLN A 173 -19.93 -13.52 2.46
C GLN A 173 -19.43 -12.29 1.68
N ARG A 174 -18.71 -11.38 2.35
CA ARG A 174 -18.16 -10.15 1.73
C ARG A 174 -16.82 -10.37 1.04
N MET A 175 -16.14 -11.45 1.35
CA MET A 175 -14.85 -11.81 0.74
C MET A 175 -15.04 -12.47 -0.61
#